data_55054da73cfa2535fe7316e104aa82a2
#
_entry.id   55054da73cfa2535fe7316e104aa82a2
#
_cell.length_a   1.000
_cell.length_b   1.000
_cell.length_c   1.000
_cell.angle_alpha   90.00
_cell.angle_beta   90.00
_cell.angle_gamma   90.00
#
_symmetry.space_group_name_H-M   'P 1'
#
loop_
_entity.id
_entity.type
_entity.pdbx_description
1 polymer ?
#
loop_
_entity_poly.entity_id
_entity_poly.type
_entity_poly.pdbx_seq_one_letter_code
_entity_poly.pdbx_strand_id
1 'polypeptide(L)'
;LLRSRPVYLEIPRDMPARECGPVPATATPAPDPERLAACADELLSRLKRAQRPVLMVGVEVRRDGLEDKVAELARRLAIPVVTSFMGRGLLARAQVPLVGTYLGLAGDPLVSEQVEHSDALLLLGVIVSDTNFAVSARRIDLRGTIQVFDGDVAMGHHVYHQLPIAALVDALLERVPARAVEGVPPASQAARDAAVRAPRAAGNRES
;
A
#
# COMPACT_ATOMS: atom_id res chain seq x y z
N LEU A 1 13.97 1.53 -16.02
CA LEU A 1 13.02 0.49 -15.53
C LEU A 1 11.87 1.15 -14.75
N LEU A 2 11.04 1.94 -15.46
CA LEU A 2 10.00 2.80 -14.87
C LEU A 2 8.91 2.05 -14.09
N ARG A 3 8.70 0.76 -14.36
CA ARG A 3 7.58 0.00 -13.78
C ARG A 3 7.98 -1.32 -13.14
N SER A 4 9.28 -1.63 -13.08
CA SER A 4 9.83 -2.88 -12.48
C SER A 4 9.03 -4.14 -12.86
N ARG A 5 8.63 -4.23 -14.14
CA ARG A 5 7.84 -5.35 -14.68
C ARG A 5 8.71 -6.27 -15.54
N PRO A 6 8.36 -7.54 -15.67
CA PRO A 6 8.97 -8.43 -16.64
C PRO A 6 8.84 -7.86 -18.06
N VAL A 7 9.91 -7.98 -18.83
CA VAL A 7 9.94 -7.62 -20.24
C VAL A 7 10.27 -8.87 -21.05
N TYR A 8 9.50 -9.13 -22.09
CA TYR A 8 9.83 -10.13 -23.09
C TYR A 8 10.63 -9.45 -24.20
N LEU A 9 11.80 -9.98 -24.51
CA LEU A 9 12.67 -9.49 -25.56
C LEU A 9 12.93 -10.63 -26.56
N GLU A 10 12.48 -10.45 -27.80
CA GLU A 10 12.76 -11.36 -28.91
C GLU A 10 13.81 -10.74 -29.81
N ILE A 11 14.94 -11.44 -29.98
CA ILE A 11 16.07 -10.99 -30.79
C ILE A 11 16.29 -12.04 -31.87
N PRO A 12 16.19 -11.69 -33.18
CA PRO A 12 16.53 -12.60 -34.26
C PRO A 12 17.98 -13.08 -34.13
N ARG A 13 18.23 -14.34 -34.51
CA ARG A 13 19.49 -15.02 -34.26
C ARG A 13 20.70 -14.35 -34.92
N ASP A 14 20.51 -13.60 -35.98
CA ASP A 14 21.52 -12.87 -36.73
C ASP A 14 21.81 -11.47 -36.18
N MET A 15 20.98 -10.96 -35.27
CA MET A 15 21.11 -9.60 -34.74
C MET A 15 22.19 -9.43 -33.66
N PRO A 16 22.52 -10.42 -32.81
CA PRO A 16 23.53 -10.22 -31.75
C PRO A 16 24.93 -9.84 -32.25
N ALA A 17 25.26 -10.17 -33.51
CA ALA A 17 26.54 -9.84 -34.11
C ALA A 17 26.56 -8.48 -34.83
N ARG A 18 25.44 -7.74 -34.85
CA ARG A 18 25.40 -6.42 -35.48
C ARG A 18 25.94 -5.36 -34.54
N GLU A 19 26.74 -4.45 -35.11
CA GLU A 19 27.14 -3.25 -34.38
C GLU A 19 25.92 -2.37 -34.09
N CYS A 20 25.74 -2.02 -32.82
CA CYS A 20 24.70 -1.10 -32.37
C CYS A 20 25.29 0.29 -32.19
N GLY A 21 24.56 1.30 -32.61
CA GLY A 21 24.88 2.69 -32.28
C GLY A 21 24.73 2.96 -30.77
N PRO A 22 25.14 4.14 -30.30
CA PRO A 22 25.00 4.50 -28.89
C PRO A 22 23.52 4.46 -28.47
N VAL A 23 23.26 3.80 -27.34
CA VAL A 23 21.90 3.73 -26.75
C VAL A 23 21.56 5.12 -26.21
N PRO A 24 20.46 5.77 -26.69
CA PRO A 24 20.07 7.05 -26.14
C PRO A 24 19.67 6.91 -24.67
N ALA A 25 20.13 7.83 -23.82
CA ALA A 25 19.68 7.90 -22.42
C ALA A 25 18.18 8.20 -22.39
N THR A 26 17.40 7.26 -21.86
CA THR A 26 15.96 7.48 -21.64
C THR A 26 15.79 8.22 -20.31
N ALA A 27 15.52 9.50 -20.38
CA ALA A 27 15.15 10.28 -19.20
C ALA A 27 13.74 9.86 -18.76
N THR A 28 13.58 9.53 -17.48
CA THR A 28 12.26 9.41 -16.86
C THR A 28 11.66 10.80 -16.72
N PRO A 29 10.49 11.08 -17.29
CA PRO A 29 9.85 12.38 -17.10
C PRO A 29 9.62 12.63 -15.62
N ALA A 30 10.02 13.81 -15.12
CA ALA A 30 9.65 14.22 -13.77
C ALA A 30 8.13 14.42 -13.71
N PRO A 31 7.48 14.07 -12.58
CA PRO A 31 6.07 14.35 -12.40
C PRO A 31 5.84 15.87 -12.38
N ASP A 32 4.68 16.29 -12.86
CA ASP A 32 4.23 17.68 -12.79
C ASP A 32 4.12 18.09 -11.30
N PRO A 33 4.85 19.13 -10.86
CA PRO A 33 4.90 19.52 -9.46
C PRO A 33 3.55 20.01 -8.91
N GLU A 34 2.75 20.72 -9.71
CA GLU A 34 1.44 21.23 -9.28
C GLU A 34 0.46 20.07 -9.10
N ARG A 35 0.46 19.13 -10.05
CA ARG A 35 -0.36 17.93 -9.97
C ARG A 35 0.02 17.06 -8.77
N LEU A 36 1.31 16.90 -8.52
CA LEU A 36 1.82 16.16 -7.38
C LEU A 36 1.41 16.80 -6.05
N ALA A 37 1.53 18.13 -5.96
CA ALA A 37 1.12 18.89 -4.79
C ALA A 37 -0.39 18.75 -4.52
N ALA A 38 -1.22 18.98 -5.53
CA ALA A 38 -2.67 18.85 -5.44
C ALA A 38 -3.11 17.44 -5.01
N CYS A 39 -2.48 16.40 -5.58
CA CYS A 39 -2.73 15.02 -5.22
C CYS A 39 -2.37 14.72 -3.76
N ALA A 40 -1.19 15.15 -3.31
CA ALA A 40 -0.74 14.94 -1.93
C ALA A 40 -1.65 15.67 -0.91
N ASP A 41 -2.07 16.89 -1.22
CA ASP A 41 -2.95 17.69 -0.35
C ASP A 41 -4.36 17.08 -0.27
N GLU A 42 -4.93 16.61 -1.39
CA GLU A 42 -6.22 15.92 -1.40
C GLU A 42 -6.14 14.62 -0.59
N LEU A 43 -5.10 13.80 -0.80
CA LEU A 43 -4.89 12.55 -0.09
C LEU A 43 -4.83 12.78 1.42
N LEU A 44 -3.98 13.71 1.87
CA LEU A 44 -3.85 14.03 3.29
C LEU A 44 -5.13 14.61 3.88
N SER A 45 -5.85 15.42 3.12
CA SER A 45 -7.16 15.95 3.54
C SER A 45 -8.18 14.84 3.77
N ARG A 46 -8.20 13.80 2.90
CA ARG A 46 -9.08 12.64 3.07
C ARG A 46 -8.70 11.84 4.31
N LEU A 47 -7.41 11.53 4.51
CA LEU A 47 -6.95 10.81 5.70
C LEU A 47 -7.24 11.57 7.00
N LYS A 48 -7.07 12.89 7.02
CA LYS A 48 -7.34 13.73 8.20
C LYS A 48 -8.81 13.81 8.58
N ARG A 49 -9.73 13.71 7.62
CA ARG A 49 -11.18 13.74 7.86
C ARG A 49 -11.75 12.39 8.26
N ALA A 50 -11.03 11.33 7.98
CA ALA A 50 -11.46 9.99 8.29
C ALA A 50 -11.44 9.69 9.79
N GLN A 51 -12.39 8.88 10.23
CA GLN A 51 -12.45 8.37 11.61
C GLN A 51 -11.70 7.05 11.78
N ARG A 52 -11.63 6.27 10.69
CA ARG A 52 -10.99 4.95 10.66
C ARG A 52 -10.05 4.82 9.44
N PRO A 53 -9.04 5.71 9.33
CA PRO A 53 -8.08 5.61 8.24
C PRO A 53 -7.22 4.36 8.41
N VAL A 54 -6.88 3.70 7.28
CA VAL A 54 -6.00 2.53 7.26
C VAL A 54 -5.04 2.67 6.09
N LEU A 55 -3.75 2.38 6.31
CA LEU A 55 -2.74 2.26 5.26
C LEU A 55 -2.54 0.78 4.93
N MET A 56 -2.85 0.38 3.70
CA MET A 56 -2.49 -0.94 3.18
C MET A 56 -1.28 -0.82 2.25
N VAL A 57 -0.22 -1.56 2.56
CA VAL A 57 1.04 -1.54 1.81
C VAL A 57 1.15 -2.75 0.91
N GLY A 58 1.42 -2.50 -0.37
CA GLY A 58 1.52 -3.53 -1.40
C GLY A 58 2.92 -3.74 -1.97
N VAL A 59 3.02 -4.66 -2.92
CA VAL A 59 4.28 -5.15 -3.46
C VAL A 59 5.08 -4.11 -4.25
N GLU A 60 4.46 -3.06 -4.80
CA GLU A 60 5.19 -2.01 -5.52
C GLU A 60 6.16 -1.26 -4.60
N VAL A 61 5.81 -1.09 -3.32
CA VAL A 61 6.72 -0.49 -2.34
C VAL A 61 8.07 -1.20 -2.31
N ARG A 62 8.07 -2.55 -2.39
CA ARG A 62 9.30 -3.35 -2.48
C ARG A 62 9.96 -3.23 -3.85
N ARG A 63 9.16 -3.23 -4.92
CA ARG A 63 9.70 -3.12 -6.29
C ARG A 63 10.49 -1.83 -6.50
N ASP A 64 10.04 -0.76 -5.85
CA ASP A 64 10.63 0.57 -5.97
C ASP A 64 11.63 0.88 -4.85
N GLY A 65 11.88 -0.06 -3.92
CA GLY A 65 12.85 0.10 -2.82
C GLY A 65 12.43 1.19 -1.82
N LEU A 66 11.14 1.33 -1.54
CA LEU A 66 10.58 2.42 -0.75
C LEU A 66 10.26 2.03 0.70
N GLU A 67 10.69 0.84 1.16
CA GLU A 67 10.31 0.31 2.47
C GLU A 67 10.61 1.29 3.61
N ASP A 68 11.80 1.89 3.62
CA ASP A 68 12.22 2.81 4.69
C ASP A 68 11.42 4.11 4.68
N LYS A 69 11.18 4.68 3.48
CA LYS A 69 10.36 5.89 3.33
C LYS A 69 8.91 5.66 3.72
N VAL A 70 8.35 4.52 3.34
CA VAL A 70 6.98 4.15 3.69
C VAL A 70 6.86 3.83 5.18
N ALA A 71 7.87 3.23 5.80
CA ALA A 71 7.92 3.04 7.23
C ALA A 71 7.91 4.38 7.97
N GLU A 72 8.69 5.35 7.48
CA GLU A 72 8.71 6.71 8.06
C GLU A 72 7.35 7.41 7.87
N LEU A 73 6.76 7.32 6.69
CA LEU A 73 5.42 7.87 6.43
C LEU A 73 4.37 7.24 7.36
N ALA A 74 4.40 5.93 7.53
CA ALA A 74 3.48 5.21 8.43
C ALA A 74 3.61 5.68 9.88
N ARG A 75 4.85 5.89 10.37
CA ARG A 75 5.09 6.45 11.71
C ARG A 75 4.50 7.85 11.87
N ARG A 76 4.73 8.72 10.88
CA ARG A 76 4.24 10.12 10.92
C ARG A 76 2.72 10.19 10.85
N LEU A 77 2.09 9.38 10.00
CA LEU A 77 0.63 9.31 9.90
C LEU A 77 -0.01 8.73 11.18
N ALA A 78 0.70 7.85 11.88
CA ALA A 78 0.22 7.18 13.11
C ALA A 78 -1.16 6.51 12.95
N ILE A 79 -1.44 5.96 11.76
CA ILE A 79 -2.65 5.20 11.44
C ILE A 79 -2.33 3.71 11.37
N PRO A 80 -3.32 2.81 11.57
CA PRO A 80 -3.12 1.37 11.43
C PRO A 80 -2.54 1.02 10.06
N VAL A 81 -1.54 0.12 10.05
CA VAL A 81 -0.89 -0.36 8.84
C VAL A 81 -1.20 -1.83 8.66
N VAL A 82 -1.58 -2.21 7.47
CA VAL A 82 -1.74 -3.60 7.06
C VAL A 82 -0.93 -3.85 5.79
N THR A 83 -0.59 -5.10 5.51
CA THR A 83 0.01 -5.47 4.24
C THR A 83 -0.98 -6.24 3.39
N SER A 84 -0.90 -6.10 2.06
CA SER A 84 -1.58 -7.03 1.16
C SER A 84 -0.89 -8.40 1.20
N PHE A 85 -1.53 -9.44 0.68
CA PHE A 85 -0.93 -10.79 0.64
C PHE A 85 0.39 -10.81 -0.14
N MET A 86 0.45 -10.16 -1.31
CA MET A 86 1.69 -10.04 -2.09
C MET A 86 2.74 -9.15 -1.40
N GLY A 87 2.30 -8.25 -0.53
CA GLY A 87 3.16 -7.38 0.29
C GLY A 87 3.52 -7.95 1.66
N ARG A 88 3.15 -9.20 1.98
CA ARG A 88 3.42 -9.81 3.28
C ARG A 88 4.91 -9.74 3.65
N GLY A 89 5.16 -9.43 4.91
CA GLY A 89 6.53 -9.24 5.42
C GLY A 89 7.12 -7.86 5.14
N LEU A 90 6.45 -6.99 4.35
CA LEU A 90 6.80 -5.58 4.28
C LEU A 90 6.64 -4.94 5.67
N LEU A 91 7.56 -4.06 6.02
CA LEU A 91 7.57 -3.31 7.28
C LEU A 91 7.60 -4.17 8.56
N ALA A 92 7.77 -5.50 8.47
CA ALA A 92 7.75 -6.40 9.64
C ALA A 92 8.87 -6.10 10.66
N ARG A 93 9.96 -5.49 10.22
CA ARG A 93 11.09 -5.08 11.08
C ARG A 93 11.06 -3.59 11.42
N ALA A 94 10.17 -2.83 10.82
CA ALA A 94 10.01 -1.42 11.09
C ALA A 94 9.14 -1.20 12.34
N GLN A 95 9.47 -0.18 13.12
CA GLN A 95 8.62 0.24 14.24
C GLN A 95 7.45 1.08 13.72
N VAL A 96 6.41 0.39 13.25
CA VAL A 96 5.18 0.98 12.70
C VAL A 96 3.96 0.31 13.33
N PRO A 97 2.77 0.94 13.35
CA PRO A 97 1.55 0.33 13.89
C PRO A 97 1.02 -0.78 12.97
N LEU A 98 1.83 -1.81 12.73
CA LEU A 98 1.52 -2.94 11.85
C LEU A 98 0.53 -3.89 12.52
N VAL A 99 -0.68 -3.98 11.98
CA VAL A 99 -1.75 -4.86 12.47
C VAL A 99 -1.57 -6.29 11.96
N GLY A 100 -1.29 -6.46 10.65
CA GLY A 100 -1.11 -7.78 10.06
C GLY A 100 -1.18 -7.76 8.53
N THR A 101 -1.45 -8.94 7.96
CA THR A 101 -1.65 -9.11 6.51
C THR A 101 -3.12 -9.35 6.23
N TYR A 102 -3.68 -8.56 5.32
CA TYR A 102 -5.07 -8.73 4.88
C TYR A 102 -5.20 -9.91 3.92
N LEU A 103 -6.10 -10.83 4.24
CA LEU A 103 -6.43 -12.02 3.45
C LEU A 103 -7.95 -12.20 3.31
N GLY A 104 -8.72 -11.15 3.52
CA GLY A 104 -10.18 -11.23 3.50
C GLY A 104 -10.70 -12.29 4.47
N LEU A 105 -11.63 -13.13 4.01
CA LEU A 105 -12.25 -14.18 4.83
C LEU A 105 -11.28 -15.24 5.36
N ALA A 106 -10.16 -15.45 4.71
CA ALA A 106 -9.15 -16.43 5.09
C ALA A 106 -8.13 -15.87 6.09
N GLY A 107 -8.20 -14.57 6.38
CA GLY A 107 -7.26 -13.86 7.24
C GLY A 107 -7.68 -13.78 8.69
N ASP A 108 -6.88 -13.00 9.44
CA ASP A 108 -7.21 -12.64 10.82
C ASP A 108 -8.46 -11.74 10.84
N PRO A 109 -9.50 -12.09 11.61
CA PRO A 109 -10.72 -11.28 11.71
C PRO A 109 -10.48 -9.84 12.12
N LEU A 110 -9.50 -9.56 12.99
CA LEU A 110 -9.17 -8.21 13.43
C LEU A 110 -8.59 -7.36 12.28
N VAL A 111 -7.75 -7.97 11.45
CA VAL A 111 -7.20 -7.31 10.25
C VAL A 111 -8.32 -7.05 9.24
N SER A 112 -9.20 -8.02 9.03
CA SER A 112 -10.34 -7.89 8.11
C SER A 112 -11.30 -6.81 8.58
N GLU A 113 -11.62 -6.75 9.87
CA GLU A 113 -12.47 -5.72 10.45
C GLU A 113 -11.89 -4.31 10.24
N GLN A 114 -10.60 -4.13 10.50
CA GLN A 114 -9.92 -2.84 10.31
C GLN A 114 -10.00 -2.36 8.86
N VAL A 115 -9.78 -3.25 7.91
CA VAL A 115 -9.74 -2.91 6.48
C VAL A 115 -11.16 -2.69 5.93
N GLU A 116 -12.09 -3.60 6.23
CA GLU A 116 -13.44 -3.61 5.67
C GLU A 116 -14.33 -2.49 6.23
N HIS A 117 -14.02 -1.97 7.43
CA HIS A 117 -14.72 -0.84 8.04
C HIS A 117 -13.95 0.48 7.97
N SER A 118 -12.87 0.53 7.19
CA SER A 118 -12.13 1.77 6.96
C SER A 118 -12.95 2.75 6.13
N ASP A 119 -13.00 4.00 6.57
CA ASP A 119 -13.64 5.11 5.84
C ASP A 119 -12.64 5.92 4.97
N ALA A 120 -11.35 5.60 5.08
CA ALA A 120 -10.28 6.08 4.19
C ALA A 120 -9.17 5.02 4.09
N LEU A 121 -9.38 4.02 3.24
CA LEU A 121 -8.39 2.99 2.96
C LEU A 121 -7.42 3.48 1.89
N LEU A 122 -6.15 3.74 2.30
CA LEU A 122 -5.06 4.07 1.38
C LEU A 122 -4.36 2.78 0.93
N LEU A 123 -4.54 2.41 -0.34
CA LEU A 123 -3.89 1.28 -1.01
C LEU A 123 -2.59 1.77 -1.67
N LEU A 124 -1.46 1.66 -0.97
CA LEU A 124 -0.17 2.15 -1.43
C LEU A 124 0.63 1.03 -2.11
N GLY A 125 0.72 1.06 -3.42
CA GLY A 125 1.41 0.03 -4.22
C GLY A 125 0.73 -1.34 -4.18
N VAL A 126 -0.57 -1.39 -3.97
CA VAL A 126 -1.37 -2.61 -3.88
C VAL A 126 -1.97 -2.96 -5.22
N ILE A 127 -1.70 -4.17 -5.71
CA ILE A 127 -2.38 -4.71 -6.89
C ILE A 127 -3.78 -5.16 -6.47
N VAL A 128 -4.81 -4.52 -7.03
CA VAL A 128 -6.20 -4.94 -6.82
C VAL A 128 -6.45 -6.20 -7.65
N SER A 129 -6.44 -7.35 -7.00
CA SER A 129 -6.62 -8.67 -7.62
C SER A 129 -7.25 -9.64 -6.63
N ASP A 130 -7.82 -10.73 -7.14
CA ASP A 130 -8.39 -11.82 -6.33
C ASP A 130 -7.36 -12.40 -5.35
N THR A 131 -6.08 -12.44 -5.74
CA THR A 131 -4.99 -12.93 -4.90
C THR A 131 -4.80 -12.07 -3.64
N ASN A 132 -4.91 -10.75 -3.76
CA ASN A 132 -4.73 -9.84 -2.63
C ASN A 132 -6.00 -9.70 -1.77
N PHE A 133 -7.17 -9.89 -2.37
CA PHE A 133 -8.45 -9.65 -1.70
C PHE A 133 -9.24 -10.94 -1.44
N ALA A 134 -8.69 -12.11 -1.82
CA ALA A 134 -9.25 -13.46 -1.54
C ALA A 134 -10.77 -13.56 -1.78
N VAL A 135 -11.23 -13.11 -2.96
CA VAL A 135 -12.65 -13.03 -3.32
C VAL A 135 -13.46 -12.02 -2.49
N SER A 136 -12.83 -11.37 -1.49
CA SER A 136 -13.47 -10.42 -0.57
C SER A 136 -13.55 -9.00 -1.12
N ALA A 137 -13.16 -8.75 -2.38
CA ALA A 137 -13.26 -7.43 -3.03
C ALA A 137 -14.69 -6.84 -2.96
N ARG A 138 -15.71 -7.68 -2.80
CA ARG A 138 -17.10 -7.24 -2.63
C ARG A 138 -17.39 -6.60 -1.26
N ARG A 139 -16.52 -6.77 -0.27
CA ARG A 139 -16.68 -6.18 1.07
C ARG A 139 -16.02 -4.83 1.22
N ILE A 140 -15.13 -4.48 0.28
CA ILE A 140 -14.47 -3.20 0.24
C ILE A 140 -15.06 -2.41 -0.92
N ASP A 141 -15.62 -1.24 -0.64
CA ASP A 141 -16.00 -0.28 -1.68
C ASP A 141 -14.74 0.36 -2.27
N LEU A 142 -14.22 -0.23 -3.34
CA LEU A 142 -13.02 0.26 -4.01
C LEU A 142 -13.16 1.69 -4.53
N ARG A 143 -14.38 2.19 -4.74
CA ARG A 143 -14.62 3.58 -5.16
C ARG A 143 -14.35 4.58 -4.04
N GLY A 144 -14.55 4.16 -2.79
CA GLY A 144 -14.24 4.94 -1.61
C GLY A 144 -12.76 4.92 -1.21
N THR A 145 -11.93 4.04 -1.83
CA THR A 145 -10.51 3.91 -1.49
C THR A 145 -9.63 4.96 -2.20
N ILE A 146 -8.45 5.17 -1.64
CA ILE A 146 -7.36 5.93 -2.27
C ILE A 146 -6.39 4.89 -2.84
N GLN A 147 -6.31 4.79 -4.17
CA GLN A 147 -5.49 3.78 -4.84
C GLN A 147 -4.25 4.43 -5.46
N VAL A 148 -3.07 4.00 -5.03
CA VAL A 148 -1.78 4.42 -5.58
C VAL A 148 -1.12 3.21 -6.20
N PHE A 149 -1.13 3.12 -7.51
CA PHE A 149 -0.63 1.96 -8.24
C PHE A 149 -0.20 2.32 -9.66
N ASP A 150 0.92 1.75 -10.10
CA ASP A 150 1.41 1.82 -11.49
C ASP A 150 1.61 3.25 -12.04
N GLY A 151 1.94 4.20 -11.15
CA GLY A 151 2.15 5.60 -11.51
C GLY A 151 0.86 6.42 -11.61
N ASP A 152 -0.27 5.88 -11.17
CA ASP A 152 -1.54 6.58 -11.10
C ASP A 152 -2.05 6.63 -9.65
N VAL A 153 -2.81 7.69 -9.34
CA VAL A 153 -3.48 7.85 -8.06
C VAL A 153 -4.95 8.10 -8.31
N ALA A 154 -5.79 7.17 -7.87
CA ALA A 154 -7.25 7.28 -7.98
C ALA A 154 -7.89 7.54 -6.62
N MET A 155 -8.73 8.56 -6.54
CA MET A 155 -9.48 8.97 -5.34
C MET A 155 -10.94 9.26 -5.71
N GLY A 156 -11.80 8.25 -5.65
CA GLY A 156 -13.18 8.35 -6.12
C GLY A 156 -13.24 8.55 -7.63
N HIS A 157 -13.70 9.72 -8.06
CA HIS A 157 -13.77 10.09 -9.49
C HIS A 157 -12.53 10.84 -10.00
N HIS A 158 -11.64 11.28 -9.11
CA HIS A 158 -10.40 11.95 -9.46
C HIS A 158 -9.30 10.93 -9.75
N VAL A 159 -8.65 11.05 -10.89
CA VAL A 159 -7.48 10.24 -11.25
C VAL A 159 -6.33 11.17 -11.64
N TYR A 160 -5.25 11.04 -10.90
CA TYR A 160 -3.99 11.73 -11.17
C TYR A 160 -3.06 10.75 -11.89
N HIS A 161 -2.76 11.04 -13.16
CA HIS A 161 -1.87 10.22 -13.98
C HIS A 161 -0.42 10.66 -13.88
N GLN A 162 0.51 9.73 -14.14
CA GLN A 162 1.95 9.98 -14.21
C GLN A 162 2.53 10.52 -12.88
N LEU A 163 2.06 9.99 -11.77
CA LEU A 163 2.59 10.25 -10.43
C LEU A 163 3.28 8.98 -9.87
N PRO A 164 4.59 8.83 -10.06
CA PRO A 164 5.33 7.70 -9.49
C PRO A 164 5.14 7.63 -7.97
N ILE A 165 4.96 6.42 -7.44
CA ILE A 165 4.77 6.19 -6.01
C ILE A 165 5.89 6.81 -5.16
N ALA A 166 7.14 6.79 -5.65
CA ALA A 166 8.28 7.40 -4.96
C ALA A 166 8.10 8.91 -4.79
N ALA A 167 7.72 9.61 -5.86
CA ALA A 167 7.50 11.06 -5.81
C ALA A 167 6.34 11.43 -4.87
N LEU A 168 5.25 10.63 -4.91
CA LEU A 168 4.13 10.85 -4.00
C LEU A 168 4.53 10.62 -2.53
N VAL A 169 5.27 9.56 -2.23
CA VAL A 169 5.75 9.29 -0.85
C VAL A 169 6.65 10.41 -0.36
N ASP A 170 7.55 10.94 -1.20
CA ASP A 170 8.39 12.08 -0.85
C ASP A 170 7.56 13.34 -0.58
N ALA A 171 6.60 13.65 -1.46
CA ALA A 171 5.70 14.79 -1.28
C ALA A 171 4.82 14.70 -0.01
N LEU A 172 4.42 13.47 0.37
CA LEU A 172 3.69 13.23 1.62
C LEU A 172 4.60 13.41 2.84
N LEU A 173 5.84 12.93 2.79
CA LEU A 173 6.82 13.09 3.86
C LEU A 173 7.18 14.54 4.11
N GLU A 174 7.23 15.39 3.08
CA GLU A 174 7.44 16.83 3.22
C GLU A 174 6.29 17.53 3.95
N ARG A 175 5.05 17.04 3.80
CA ARG A 175 3.82 17.65 4.34
C ARG A 175 3.41 17.13 5.72
N VAL A 176 3.80 15.90 6.04
CA VAL A 176 3.50 15.30 7.34
C VAL A 176 4.67 15.54 8.30
N PRO A 177 4.49 16.34 9.36
CA PRO A 177 5.57 16.65 10.28
C PRO A 177 6.14 15.39 10.93
N ALA A 178 7.44 15.40 11.20
CA ALA A 178 8.07 14.36 11.99
C ALA A 178 7.42 14.34 13.39
N ARG A 179 6.86 13.20 13.78
CA ARG A 179 6.33 12.99 15.11
C ARG A 179 7.43 12.35 15.96
N ALA A 180 7.66 12.89 17.16
CA ALA A 180 8.47 12.18 18.14
C ALA A 180 7.82 10.83 18.41
N VAL A 181 8.57 9.74 18.22
CA VAL A 181 8.08 8.37 18.46
C VAL A 181 8.04 8.16 19.95
N GLU A 182 7.00 8.64 20.62
CA GLU A 182 6.62 8.07 21.90
C GLU A 182 5.96 6.71 21.60
N GLY A 183 6.61 5.65 22.12
CA GLY A 183 6.32 4.26 21.85
C GLY A 183 4.87 3.95 21.47
N VAL A 184 4.62 3.74 20.19
CA VAL A 184 3.38 3.08 19.75
C VAL A 184 3.53 1.61 20.13
N PRO A 185 2.80 1.12 21.14
CA PRO A 185 2.84 -0.30 21.45
C PRO A 185 2.40 -1.05 20.19
N PRO A 186 3.05 -2.18 19.83
CA PRO A 186 2.57 -3.00 18.74
C PRO A 186 1.14 -3.42 19.09
N ALA A 187 0.16 -2.88 18.38
CA ALA A 187 -1.26 -3.17 18.58
C ALA A 187 -1.58 -4.66 18.46
N SER A 188 -0.62 -5.46 17.99
CA SER A 188 -0.79 -6.87 17.72
C SER A 188 -0.63 -7.80 18.92
N GLN A 189 0.20 -7.49 19.91
CA GLN A 189 0.48 -8.46 20.97
C GLN A 189 -0.67 -8.52 21.99
N ALA A 190 -1.11 -7.37 22.50
CA ALA A 190 -2.22 -7.32 23.46
C ALA A 190 -3.56 -7.77 22.85
N ALA A 191 -3.81 -7.44 21.58
CA ALA A 191 -5.01 -7.90 20.87
C ALA A 191 -4.95 -9.39 20.53
N ARG A 192 -3.78 -9.93 20.19
CA ARG A 192 -3.58 -11.37 19.98
C ARG A 192 -3.75 -12.15 21.27
N ASP A 193 -3.22 -11.65 22.39
CA ASP A 193 -3.35 -12.29 23.69
C ASP A 193 -4.80 -12.27 24.18
N ALA A 194 -5.57 -11.24 23.87
CA ALA A 194 -7.01 -11.17 24.15
C ALA A 194 -7.83 -12.13 23.28
N ALA A 195 -7.51 -12.25 21.98
CA ALA A 195 -8.19 -13.16 21.06
C ALA A 195 -7.90 -14.65 21.37
N VAL A 196 -6.70 -14.96 21.86
CA VAL A 196 -6.33 -16.33 22.30
C VAL A 196 -7.07 -16.71 23.60
N ARG A 197 -7.42 -15.73 24.44
CA ARG A 197 -8.14 -15.95 25.70
C ARG A 197 -9.66 -16.01 25.58
N ALA A 198 -10.21 -15.57 24.42
CA ALA A 198 -11.65 -15.69 24.18
C ALA A 198 -12.04 -17.17 23.99
N PRO A 199 -13.01 -17.71 24.77
CA PRO A 199 -13.43 -19.09 24.58
C PRO A 199 -14.03 -19.27 23.19
N ARG A 200 -13.52 -20.25 22.45
CA ARG A 200 -14.12 -20.69 21.19
C ARG A 200 -15.58 -21.03 21.47
N ALA A 201 -16.50 -20.30 20.88
CA ALA A 201 -17.91 -20.65 20.89
C ALA A 201 -18.04 -22.09 20.36
N ALA A 202 -18.55 -22.98 21.21
CA ALA A 202 -18.79 -24.38 20.88
C ALA A 202 -19.75 -24.40 19.67
N GLY A 203 -19.25 -24.87 18.54
CA GLY A 203 -20.08 -25.06 17.34
C GLY A 203 -21.16 -26.08 17.67
N ASN A 204 -22.42 -25.66 17.58
CA ASN A 204 -23.57 -26.53 17.58
C ASN A 204 -23.40 -27.53 16.42
N ARG A 205 -23.07 -28.77 16.79
CA ARG A 205 -23.37 -29.93 15.94
C ARG A 205 -24.83 -30.26 16.19
N GLU A 206 -25.70 -29.81 15.32
CA GLU A 206 -27.01 -30.43 15.19
C GLU A 206 -26.99 -31.37 13.99
N SER A 207 -27.42 -32.56 14.29
CA SER A 207 -27.60 -33.78 13.52
C SER A 207 -28.40 -33.66 12.25
#